data_335c59da92317b41402349ba108bcf03
#
_entry.id   335c59da92317b41402349ba108bcf03
#
_cell.length_a   1.000
_cell.length_b   1.000
_cell.length_c   1.000
_cell.angle_alpha   90.00
_cell.angle_beta   90.00
_cell.angle_gamma   90.00
#
_symmetry.space_group_name_H-M   'P 1'
#
loop_
_entity.id
_entity.type
_entity.pdbx_description
1 polymer ?
#
loop_
_entity_poly.entity_id
_entity_poly.type
_entity_poly.pdbx_seq_one_letter_code
_entity_poly.pdbx_strand_id
1 'polypeptide(L)'
;SGQKGYFITNILERSSTQPARMETESELQISSQQSVEVLSKSIALSSLEYTLNCQTHTQQSEKLDVSSKQTSFQSESVESNMTRLVQRIKDSFKMIERIEQVNAKDIIQNIKNNFIQRSKQVDITAKSDVKINGDRIHMG
;
A
#
# COMPACT_ATOMS: atom_id res chain seq x y z
N SER A 1 -40.38 26.45 3.32
CA SER A 1 -40.64 25.03 3.49
C SER A 1 -39.55 24.46 4.37
N GLY A 2 -39.85 24.21 5.65
CA GLY A 2 -38.93 23.66 6.61
C GLY A 2 -38.73 22.15 6.31
N GLN A 3 -37.49 21.73 6.10
CA GLN A 3 -37.13 20.33 6.10
C GLN A 3 -37.36 19.78 7.52
N LYS A 4 -38.26 18.80 7.64
CA LYS A 4 -38.44 18.04 8.89
C LYS A 4 -37.25 17.05 8.98
N GLY A 5 -36.26 17.36 9.81
CA GLY A 5 -35.23 16.43 10.19
C GLY A 5 -35.73 15.49 11.29
N TYR A 6 -35.41 14.21 11.19
CA TYR A 6 -35.64 13.25 12.28
C TYR A 6 -34.33 13.06 13.06
N PHE A 7 -34.42 13.18 14.38
CA PHE A 7 -33.27 13.00 15.26
C PHE A 7 -33.49 11.76 16.12
N ILE A 8 -32.58 10.81 16.08
CA ILE A 8 -32.53 9.69 17.01
C ILE A 8 -31.63 10.13 18.16
N THR A 9 -32.24 10.47 19.29
CA THR A 9 -31.50 11.02 20.44
C THR A 9 -30.92 9.97 21.38
N ASN A 10 -31.48 8.75 21.38
CA ASN A 10 -30.95 7.66 22.20
C ASN A 10 -31.52 6.30 21.79
N ILE A 11 -30.63 5.27 21.65
CA ILE A 11 -31.04 3.87 21.60
C ILE A 11 -30.33 3.20 22.77
N LEU A 12 -31.01 3.06 23.89
CA LEU A 12 -30.40 2.63 25.15
C LEU A 12 -30.19 1.11 25.25
N GLU A 13 -31.09 0.31 24.72
CA GLU A 13 -30.96 -1.15 24.72
C GLU A 13 -31.95 -1.80 23.78
N ARG A 14 -31.54 -2.89 23.13
CA ARG A 14 -32.42 -3.69 22.29
C ARG A 14 -32.32 -5.15 22.71
N SER A 15 -33.39 -5.67 23.29
CA SER A 15 -33.50 -7.06 23.72
C SER A 15 -33.84 -8.05 22.60
N SER A 16 -33.88 -7.62 21.34
CA SER A 16 -34.23 -8.50 20.23
C SER A 16 -33.00 -9.03 19.48
N THR A 17 -33.04 -10.29 19.11
CA THR A 17 -32.04 -10.97 18.27
C THR A 17 -32.04 -10.50 16.81
N GLN A 18 -32.97 -9.65 16.41
CA GLN A 18 -33.04 -9.11 15.05
C GLN A 18 -32.05 -7.95 14.86
N PRO A 19 -31.39 -7.87 13.70
CA PRO A 19 -30.48 -6.79 13.40
C PRO A 19 -31.20 -5.42 13.38
N ALA A 20 -30.56 -4.41 13.92
CA ALA A 20 -30.99 -3.03 13.70
C ALA A 20 -30.61 -2.63 12.28
N ARG A 21 -31.57 -2.16 11.50
CA ARG A 21 -31.39 -1.74 10.13
C ARG A 21 -31.78 -0.28 9.97
N MET A 22 -30.91 0.48 9.35
CA MET A 22 -31.18 1.86 8.94
C MET A 22 -31.13 1.91 7.42
N GLU A 23 -32.24 2.26 6.81
CA GLU A 23 -32.37 2.40 5.38
C GLU A 23 -32.83 3.81 5.05
N THR A 24 -32.29 4.36 3.96
CA THR A 24 -32.71 5.63 3.41
C THR A 24 -32.72 5.52 1.90
N GLU A 25 -33.69 6.14 1.25
CA GLU A 25 -33.79 6.22 -0.21
C GLU A 25 -32.89 7.31 -0.79
N SER A 26 -32.35 8.15 0.06
CA SER A 26 -31.49 9.27 -0.36
C SER A 26 -30.12 9.19 0.31
N GLU A 27 -29.62 10.27 0.78
CA GLU A 27 -28.32 10.38 1.46
C GLU A 27 -28.45 10.09 2.96
N LEU A 28 -27.51 9.32 3.51
CA LEU A 28 -27.31 9.18 4.94
C LEU A 28 -26.00 9.89 5.33
N GLN A 29 -26.12 10.95 6.13
CA GLN A 29 -24.98 11.67 6.67
C GLN A 29 -24.83 11.43 8.16
N ILE A 30 -23.65 10.99 8.60
CA ILE A 30 -23.28 10.84 10.00
C ILE A 30 -22.14 11.82 10.28
N SER A 31 -22.38 12.77 11.18
CA SER A 31 -21.39 13.79 11.52
C SER A 31 -21.30 14.00 13.02
N SER A 32 -20.10 14.30 13.50
CA SER A 32 -19.84 14.68 14.89
C SER A 32 -18.78 15.76 14.93
N GLN A 33 -18.87 16.68 15.88
CA GLN A 33 -17.85 17.71 16.11
C GLN A 33 -16.60 17.18 16.80
N GLN A 34 -16.68 16.03 17.47
CA GLN A 34 -15.57 15.47 18.23
C GLN A 34 -15.10 14.14 17.65
N SER A 35 -15.93 13.12 17.66
CA SER A 35 -15.57 11.77 17.19
C SER A 35 -16.78 10.98 16.72
N VAL A 36 -16.55 10.06 15.79
CA VAL A 36 -17.45 8.96 15.47
C VAL A 36 -16.68 7.67 15.70
N GLU A 37 -17.17 6.85 16.61
CA GLU A 37 -16.55 5.58 16.96
C GLU A 37 -17.47 4.42 16.56
N VAL A 38 -16.93 3.42 15.90
CA VAL A 38 -17.65 2.22 15.49
C VAL A 38 -16.92 1.00 16.04
N LEU A 39 -17.51 0.35 17.03
CA LEU A 39 -16.99 -0.86 17.65
C LEU A 39 -17.83 -2.07 17.24
N SER A 40 -17.21 -3.03 16.59
CA SER A 40 -17.92 -4.24 16.17
C SER A 40 -16.95 -5.40 15.94
N LYS A 41 -17.47 -6.64 15.95
CA LYS A 41 -16.70 -7.83 15.58
C LYS A 41 -16.31 -7.82 14.11
N SER A 42 -17.13 -7.22 13.26
CA SER A 42 -16.86 -7.09 11.82
C SER A 42 -17.52 -5.84 11.27
N ILE A 43 -16.85 -5.17 10.35
CA ILE A 43 -17.37 -4.06 9.58
C ILE A 43 -17.23 -4.43 8.11
N ALA A 44 -18.33 -4.40 7.36
CA ALA A 44 -18.32 -4.57 5.92
C ALA A 44 -18.82 -3.28 5.26
N LEU A 45 -18.02 -2.73 4.36
CA LEU A 45 -18.37 -1.58 3.55
C LEU A 45 -18.41 -2.01 2.09
N SER A 46 -19.55 -1.81 1.43
CA SER A 46 -19.73 -2.11 0.01
C SER A 46 -20.29 -0.89 -0.67
N SER A 47 -19.56 -0.33 -1.61
CA SER A 47 -19.91 0.87 -2.34
C SER A 47 -19.30 0.85 -3.73
N LEU A 48 -19.87 1.64 -4.65
CA LEU A 48 -19.28 1.89 -5.96
C LEU A 48 -18.05 2.79 -5.85
N GLU A 49 -18.08 3.73 -4.91
CA GLU A 49 -16.99 4.66 -4.64
C GLU A 49 -16.80 4.81 -3.13
N TYR A 50 -15.55 4.79 -2.70
CA TYR A 50 -15.16 5.03 -1.32
C TYR A 50 -14.02 6.05 -1.29
N THR A 51 -14.23 7.16 -0.58
CA THR A 51 -13.24 8.23 -0.43
C THR A 51 -12.97 8.47 1.05
N LEU A 52 -11.70 8.49 1.42
CA LEU A 52 -11.24 8.83 2.76
C LEU A 52 -10.34 10.07 2.70
N ASN A 53 -10.83 11.20 3.25
CA ASN A 53 -10.06 12.42 3.40
C ASN A 53 -9.76 12.65 4.88
N CYS A 54 -8.50 12.59 5.26
CA CYS A 54 -8.08 12.78 6.64
C CYS A 54 -6.65 13.35 6.69
N GLN A 55 -6.30 14.03 7.77
CA GLN A 55 -4.93 14.47 8.02
C GLN A 55 -4.02 13.31 8.42
N THR A 56 -4.56 12.37 9.18
CA THR A 56 -3.82 11.20 9.63
C THR A 56 -4.69 9.96 9.48
N HIS A 57 -4.16 8.94 8.85
CA HIS A 57 -4.78 7.62 8.76
C HIS A 57 -3.84 6.58 9.36
N THR A 58 -4.31 5.88 10.39
CA THR A 58 -3.58 4.78 11.02
C THR A 58 -4.38 3.50 10.86
N GLN A 59 -3.76 2.47 10.32
CA GLN A 59 -4.35 1.14 10.21
C GLN A 59 -3.45 0.12 10.90
N GLN A 60 -4.02 -0.65 11.80
CA GLN A 60 -3.36 -1.77 12.46
C GLN A 60 -4.16 -3.04 12.22
N SER A 61 -3.53 -4.08 11.70
CA SER A 61 -4.17 -5.36 11.40
C SER A 61 -3.13 -6.49 11.44
N GLU A 62 -3.56 -7.68 11.82
CA GLU A 62 -2.72 -8.89 11.71
C GLU A 62 -2.52 -9.28 10.24
N LYS A 63 -3.52 -9.05 9.40
CA LYS A 63 -3.49 -9.37 7.98
C LYS A 63 -4.20 -8.27 7.20
N LEU A 64 -3.55 -7.80 6.15
CA LEU A 64 -4.11 -6.86 5.19
C LEU A 64 -4.01 -7.44 3.78
N ASP A 65 -5.15 -7.76 3.18
CA ASP A 65 -5.26 -8.17 1.79
C ASP A 65 -5.84 -7.03 0.95
N VAL A 66 -5.11 -6.60 -0.05
CA VAL A 66 -5.54 -5.57 -1.01
C VAL A 66 -5.52 -6.16 -2.40
N SER A 67 -6.65 -6.12 -3.08
CA SER A 67 -6.78 -6.54 -4.47
C SER A 67 -7.39 -5.41 -5.30
N SER A 68 -6.69 -4.98 -6.32
CA SER A 68 -7.15 -3.92 -7.21
C SER A 68 -6.66 -4.14 -8.64
N LYS A 69 -7.39 -3.64 -9.63
CA LYS A 69 -6.95 -3.63 -11.03
C LYS A 69 -5.82 -2.62 -11.26
N GLN A 70 -5.87 -1.51 -10.54
CA GLN A 70 -4.88 -0.44 -10.62
C GLN A 70 -4.69 0.18 -9.25
N THR A 71 -3.46 0.38 -8.84
CA THR A 71 -3.10 1.09 -7.62
C THR A 71 -2.11 2.19 -7.98
N SER A 72 -2.40 3.41 -7.56
CA SER A 72 -1.49 4.55 -7.67
C SER A 72 -1.14 5.03 -6.27
N PHE A 73 0.13 5.26 -6.05
CA PHE A 73 0.64 5.74 -4.78
C PHE A 73 1.55 6.95 -5.02
N GLN A 74 1.24 8.06 -4.37
CA GLN A 74 2.03 9.28 -4.42
C GLN A 74 2.33 9.74 -2.99
N SER A 75 3.59 9.94 -2.68
CA SER A 75 4.04 10.35 -1.36
C SER A 75 5.36 11.09 -1.44
N GLU A 76 5.59 12.03 -0.55
CA GLU A 76 6.89 12.69 -0.39
C GLU A 76 7.93 11.75 0.21
N SER A 77 7.50 10.85 1.09
CA SER A 77 8.37 9.88 1.76
C SER A 77 7.63 8.57 2.00
N VAL A 78 8.30 7.46 1.77
CA VAL A 78 7.83 6.12 2.09
C VAL A 78 8.89 5.40 2.88
N GLU A 79 8.56 5.01 4.10
CA GLU A 79 9.38 4.12 4.91
C GLU A 79 8.68 2.77 5.05
N SER A 80 9.42 1.69 4.82
CA SER A 80 8.88 0.34 4.84
C SER A 80 9.84 -0.59 5.58
N ASN A 81 9.37 -1.19 6.64
CA ASN A 81 10.12 -2.17 7.43
C ASN A 81 9.45 -3.54 7.32
N MET A 82 10.12 -4.49 6.68
CA MET A 82 9.57 -5.81 6.38
C MET A 82 10.59 -6.90 6.68
N THR A 83 10.13 -7.99 7.26
CA THR A 83 10.95 -9.19 7.40
C THR A 83 11.16 -9.89 6.06
N ARG A 84 10.17 -9.85 5.18
CA ARG A 84 10.22 -10.49 3.87
C ARG A 84 9.37 -9.72 2.86
N LEU A 85 9.95 -9.44 1.70
CA LEU A 85 9.24 -8.91 0.53
C LEU A 85 9.34 -9.89 -0.62
N VAL A 86 8.23 -10.29 -1.20
CA VAL A 86 8.16 -11.10 -2.43
C VAL A 86 7.36 -10.34 -3.47
N GLN A 87 7.99 -10.06 -4.61
CA GLN A 87 7.36 -9.37 -5.73
C GLN A 87 7.42 -10.23 -6.99
N ARG A 88 6.28 -10.35 -7.68
CA ARG A 88 6.20 -10.96 -9.01
C ARG A 88 5.69 -9.88 -9.97
N ILE A 89 6.57 -9.37 -10.80
CA ILE A 89 6.31 -8.22 -11.65
C ILE A 89 6.65 -8.62 -13.08
N LYS A 90 5.78 -8.32 -14.03
CA LYS A 90 6.03 -8.54 -15.44
C LYS A 90 7.01 -7.50 -15.99
N ASP A 91 6.73 -6.23 -15.72
CA ASP A 91 7.54 -5.10 -16.18
C ASP A 91 7.78 -4.15 -15.00
N SER A 92 9.02 -3.78 -14.74
CA SER A 92 9.39 -2.86 -13.67
C SER A 92 10.26 -1.73 -14.21
N PHE A 93 9.82 -0.50 -13.97
CA PHE A 93 10.57 0.71 -14.31
C PHE A 93 10.88 1.47 -13.03
N LYS A 94 12.16 1.78 -12.83
CA LYS A 94 12.63 2.50 -11.65
C LYS A 94 13.50 3.66 -12.10
N MET A 95 13.12 4.89 -11.71
CA MET A 95 13.89 6.09 -11.94
C MET A 95 14.31 6.67 -10.60
N ILE A 96 15.60 6.89 -10.41
CA ILE A 96 16.17 7.43 -9.17
C ILE A 96 17.09 8.58 -9.54
N GLU A 97 16.75 9.77 -9.13
CA GLU A 97 17.50 10.98 -9.49
C GLU A 97 18.83 11.12 -8.73
N ARG A 98 18.92 10.60 -7.53
CA ARG A 98 20.08 10.84 -6.69
C ARG A 98 20.85 9.58 -6.34
N ILE A 99 20.36 8.78 -5.42
CA ILE A 99 21.12 7.67 -4.86
C ILE A 99 20.23 6.44 -4.75
N GLU A 100 20.68 5.33 -5.28
CA GLU A 100 20.21 3.99 -4.93
C GLU A 100 21.30 3.27 -4.15
N GLN A 101 21.00 2.85 -2.93
CA GLN A 101 21.91 2.09 -2.11
C GLN A 101 21.29 0.74 -1.76
N VAL A 102 22.03 -0.34 -2.01
CA VAL A 102 21.64 -1.70 -1.68
C VAL A 102 22.66 -2.30 -0.73
N ASN A 103 22.26 -2.63 0.49
CA ASN A 103 23.06 -3.36 1.45
C ASN A 103 22.43 -4.75 1.62
N ALA A 104 23.11 -5.78 1.15
CA ALA A 104 22.62 -7.15 1.22
C ALA A 104 23.78 -8.11 1.55
N LYS A 105 23.45 -9.21 2.21
CA LYS A 105 24.40 -10.30 2.41
C LYS A 105 24.72 -10.96 1.07
N ASP A 106 23.71 -11.22 0.27
CA ASP A 106 23.81 -11.87 -1.03
C ASP A 106 22.94 -11.15 -2.06
N ILE A 107 23.46 -10.91 -3.26
CA ILE A 107 22.71 -10.39 -4.41
C ILE A 107 22.86 -11.39 -5.54
N ILE A 108 21.75 -11.97 -5.99
CA ILE A 108 21.72 -12.91 -7.11
C ILE A 108 20.85 -12.33 -8.21
N GLN A 109 21.44 -12.12 -9.38
CA GLN A 109 20.75 -11.62 -10.57
C GLN A 109 20.85 -12.60 -11.72
N ASN A 110 19.74 -13.17 -12.16
CA ASN A 110 19.66 -14.05 -13.32
C ASN A 110 18.97 -13.34 -14.47
N ILE A 111 19.74 -12.93 -15.48
CA ILE A 111 19.24 -12.16 -16.62
C ILE A 111 19.43 -13.01 -17.89
N LYS A 112 18.32 -13.33 -18.54
CA LYS A 112 18.34 -14.24 -19.70
C LYS A 112 18.94 -13.62 -20.95
N ASN A 113 18.75 -12.31 -21.16
CA ASN A 113 19.16 -11.66 -22.39
C ASN A 113 20.29 -10.66 -22.15
N ASN A 114 19.96 -9.41 -21.82
CA ASN A 114 20.95 -8.35 -21.76
C ASN A 114 21.03 -7.75 -20.37
N PHE A 115 22.22 -7.61 -19.86
CA PHE A 115 22.54 -6.79 -18.72
C PHE A 115 23.41 -5.62 -19.18
N ILE A 116 22.91 -4.40 -19.13
CA ILE A 116 23.60 -3.21 -19.58
C ILE A 116 23.79 -2.26 -18.40
N GLN A 117 25.03 -1.99 -18.07
CA GLN A 117 25.39 -0.99 -17.07
C GLN A 117 26.21 0.11 -17.75
N ARG A 118 25.81 1.36 -17.56
CA ARG A 118 26.54 2.52 -18.08
C ARG A 118 26.77 3.50 -16.93
N SER A 119 28.00 3.87 -16.70
CA SER A 119 28.39 4.81 -15.66
C SER A 119 29.68 5.51 -16.03
N LYS A 120 29.96 6.60 -15.35
CA LYS A 120 31.27 7.28 -15.46
C LYS A 120 32.40 6.42 -14.88
N GLN A 121 32.10 5.68 -13.81
CA GLN A 121 33.05 4.83 -13.13
C GLN A 121 32.34 3.59 -12.58
N VAL A 122 32.93 2.44 -12.70
CA VAL A 122 32.52 1.19 -12.06
C VAL A 122 33.67 0.72 -11.18
N ASP A 123 33.40 0.46 -9.92
CA ASP A 123 34.32 -0.13 -8.98
C ASP A 123 33.78 -1.49 -8.52
N ILE A 124 34.53 -2.55 -8.74
CA ILE A 124 34.17 -3.91 -8.37
C ILE A 124 35.31 -4.47 -7.54
N THR A 125 35.08 -4.66 -6.27
CA THR A 125 36.05 -5.18 -5.32
C THR A 125 35.56 -6.45 -4.66
N ALA A 126 36.36 -7.49 -4.65
CA ALA A 126 36.10 -8.74 -3.95
C ALA A 126 37.27 -9.13 -3.07
N LYS A 127 37.01 -9.76 -1.92
CA LYS A 127 38.07 -10.28 -1.05
C LYS A 127 38.79 -11.50 -1.61
N SER A 128 38.09 -12.31 -2.39
CA SER A 128 38.62 -13.57 -2.93
C SER A 128 38.67 -13.55 -4.46
N ASP A 129 37.52 -13.52 -5.11
CA ASP A 129 37.42 -13.79 -6.54
C ASP A 129 36.44 -12.85 -7.24
N VAL A 130 36.83 -12.37 -8.41
CA VAL A 130 35.94 -11.80 -9.43
C VAL A 130 36.06 -12.68 -10.67
N LYS A 131 34.97 -13.39 -11.02
CA LYS A 131 34.93 -14.22 -12.21
C LYS A 131 34.13 -13.55 -13.32
N ILE A 132 34.77 -13.34 -14.45
CA ILE A 132 34.14 -12.83 -15.65
C ILE A 132 34.36 -13.88 -16.76
N ASN A 133 33.29 -14.44 -17.27
CA ASN A 133 33.32 -15.47 -18.27
C ASN A 133 32.49 -15.07 -19.49
N GLY A 134 33.02 -15.23 -20.69
CA GLY A 134 32.36 -14.90 -21.94
C GLY A 134 33.18 -15.32 -23.13
N ASP A 135 32.54 -15.60 -24.27
CA ASP A 135 33.21 -15.94 -25.51
C ASP A 135 34.14 -14.81 -26.00
N ARG A 136 33.79 -13.58 -25.69
CA ARG A 136 34.60 -12.40 -25.97
C ARG A 136 34.54 -11.43 -24.81
N ILE A 137 35.67 -10.99 -24.31
CA ILE A 137 35.82 -9.97 -23.28
C ILE A 137 36.62 -8.82 -23.89
N HIS A 138 36.02 -7.64 -24.00
CA HIS A 138 36.70 -6.44 -24.48
C HIS A 138 36.99 -5.55 -23.26
N MET A 139 38.24 -5.28 -23.01
CA MET A 139 38.71 -4.32 -22.02
C MET A 139 39.56 -3.30 -22.79
N GLY A 140 38.99 -2.07 -22.90
CA GLY A 140 39.62 -0.99 -23.63
C GLY A 140 40.00 0.18 -22.77
#